data_3de4447e454b4baf1d069d0f4aebbda9
#
_entry.id   3de4447e454b4baf1d069d0f4aebbda9
#
_cell.length_a   1.000
_cell.length_b   1.000
_cell.length_c   1.000
_cell.angle_alpha   90.00
_cell.angle_beta   90.00
_cell.angle_gamma   90.00
#
_symmetry.space_group_name_H-M   'P 1'
#
loop_
_entity.id
_entity.type
_entity.pdbx_description
1 polymer ?
#
loop_
_entity_poly.entity_id
_entity_poly.type
_entity_poly.pdbx_seq_one_letter_code
_entity_poly.pdbx_strand_id
1 'polypeptide(L)'
;MQATIQNEFLSLTVDTHGAEAVSLKNAAGEELLWQADPAVWKRHAPILFPWTGKLKDGSFTHGGKTYKGGQHGFARDVEHTLLKAEGDTIQLELRPDEAMKAEKFPFDFVLTSNFRLDGKTLHHTLTVSNPGAEELRFGIGYHPAFQVPFDDSHTVEDYEFRFDQPESPVILDASGGGLLTGKCYYQWKNQQAIQLTNDLFDNDSFCMAGLRTRTLGIYEKDTGRSIVCDVAGFPYTLIWSALSKPLRFVCIEPWNSLPASVDDPQEWSQRAAAACLAPGGEWSTTLSTTFNR
;
A
#
# COMPACT_ATOMS: atom_id res chain seq x y z
N MET A 1 -18.78 5.90 6.51
CA MET A 1 -19.71 4.76 6.71
C MET A 1 -18.94 3.47 6.57
N GLN A 2 -19.33 2.39 7.27
CA GLN A 2 -18.60 1.11 7.15
C GLN A 2 -19.49 0.05 6.50
N ALA A 3 -18.88 -0.81 5.68
CA ALA A 3 -19.47 -1.97 5.04
C ALA A 3 -18.71 -3.24 5.44
N THR A 4 -19.42 -4.32 5.67
CA THR A 4 -18.81 -5.61 6.08
C THR A 4 -19.29 -6.73 5.18
N ILE A 5 -18.34 -7.56 4.76
CA ILE A 5 -18.58 -8.85 4.10
C ILE A 5 -17.88 -9.97 4.87
N GLN A 6 -18.36 -11.20 4.70
CA GLN A 6 -17.76 -12.34 5.35
C GLN A 6 -17.97 -13.64 4.55
N ASN A 7 -17.05 -14.57 4.74
CA ASN A 7 -17.20 -15.95 4.33
C ASN A 7 -16.91 -16.88 5.54
N GLU A 8 -16.73 -18.16 5.34
CA GLU A 8 -16.46 -19.12 6.43
C GLU A 8 -15.08 -18.91 7.11
N PHE A 9 -14.14 -18.18 6.47
CA PHE A 9 -12.76 -18.00 6.95
C PHE A 9 -12.47 -16.59 7.44
N LEU A 10 -13.05 -15.58 6.79
CA LEU A 10 -12.70 -14.18 6.98
C LEU A 10 -13.92 -13.28 7.10
N SER A 11 -13.81 -12.25 7.92
CA SER A 11 -14.75 -11.12 8.00
C SER A 11 -14.00 -9.82 7.77
N LEU A 12 -14.33 -9.08 6.72
CA LEU A 12 -13.70 -7.82 6.32
C LEU A 12 -14.66 -6.66 6.53
N THR A 13 -14.18 -5.60 7.20
CA THR A 13 -14.87 -4.30 7.29
C THR A 13 -14.04 -3.23 6.58
N VAL A 14 -14.68 -2.50 5.68
CA VAL A 14 -14.09 -1.38 4.92
C VAL A 14 -14.81 -0.09 5.29
N ASP A 15 -14.06 0.97 5.59
CA ASP A 15 -14.60 2.32 5.78
C ASP A 15 -14.67 3.05 4.44
N THR A 16 -15.78 3.75 4.18
CA THR A 16 -15.93 4.59 2.99
C THR A 16 -14.95 5.78 2.99
N HIS A 17 -14.52 6.23 4.17
CA HIS A 17 -13.43 7.20 4.26
C HIS A 17 -12.10 6.53 3.89
N GLY A 18 -11.53 6.95 2.76
CA GLY A 18 -10.29 6.40 2.21
C GLY A 18 -10.43 5.05 1.52
N ALA A 19 -11.65 4.46 1.43
CA ALA A 19 -11.87 3.08 1.02
C ALA A 19 -10.92 2.12 1.75
N GLU A 20 -10.73 2.35 3.06
CA GLU A 20 -9.71 1.68 3.86
C GLU A 20 -10.28 0.42 4.51
N ALA A 21 -9.59 -0.72 4.36
CA ALA A 21 -9.87 -1.92 5.15
C ALA A 21 -9.46 -1.66 6.61
N VAL A 22 -10.44 -1.57 7.51
CA VAL A 22 -10.21 -1.17 8.91
C VAL A 22 -10.26 -2.33 9.89
N SER A 23 -10.82 -3.47 9.49
CA SER A 23 -10.79 -4.71 10.26
C SER A 23 -10.83 -5.90 9.30
N LEU A 24 -10.00 -6.88 9.57
CA LEU A 24 -10.05 -8.19 8.92
C LEU A 24 -9.84 -9.25 9.98
N LYS A 25 -10.86 -10.05 10.23
CA LYS A 25 -10.83 -11.11 11.27
C LYS A 25 -10.86 -12.48 10.64
N ASN A 26 -10.16 -13.44 11.27
CA ASN A 26 -10.28 -14.84 10.94
C ASN A 26 -11.56 -15.45 11.55
N ALA A 27 -11.83 -16.74 11.29
CA ALA A 27 -13.00 -17.45 11.80
C ALA A 27 -13.04 -17.54 13.34
N ALA A 28 -11.90 -17.42 14.03
CA ALA A 28 -11.83 -17.37 15.49
C ALA A 28 -12.13 -15.97 16.06
N GLY A 29 -12.32 -14.95 15.19
CA GLY A 29 -12.57 -13.57 15.58
C GLY A 29 -11.28 -12.77 15.90
N GLU A 30 -10.11 -13.34 15.64
CA GLU A 30 -8.82 -12.67 15.84
C GLU A 30 -8.59 -11.61 14.75
N GLU A 31 -8.18 -10.42 15.16
CA GLU A 31 -7.84 -9.33 14.25
C GLU A 31 -6.50 -9.59 13.55
N LEU A 32 -6.46 -9.41 12.23
CA LEU A 32 -5.31 -9.67 11.39
C LEU A 32 -4.61 -8.37 10.95
N LEU A 33 -5.34 -7.26 10.92
CA LEU A 33 -4.81 -5.94 10.63
C LEU A 33 -4.42 -5.20 11.90
N TRP A 34 -3.44 -4.33 11.78
CA TRP A 34 -3.11 -3.34 12.79
C TRP A 34 -4.33 -2.45 13.09
N GLN A 35 -4.60 -2.19 14.37
CA GLN A 35 -5.81 -1.51 14.82
C GLN A 35 -5.61 -0.01 15.09
N ALA A 36 -4.71 0.61 14.34
CA ALA A 36 -4.55 2.06 14.21
C ALA A 36 -4.43 2.83 15.53
N ASP A 37 -3.68 2.27 16.53
CA ASP A 37 -3.37 2.99 17.76
C ASP A 37 -2.69 4.34 17.42
N PRO A 38 -3.32 5.49 17.73
CA PRO A 38 -2.83 6.80 17.33
C PRO A 38 -1.50 7.18 18.00
N ALA A 39 -1.12 6.49 19.08
CA ALA A 39 0.18 6.66 19.72
C ALA A 39 1.34 6.07 18.91
N VAL A 40 1.02 5.19 17.93
CA VAL A 40 2.01 4.51 17.08
C VAL A 40 1.79 4.90 15.61
N TRP A 41 0.66 4.48 15.03
CA TRP A 41 0.29 4.81 13.65
C TRP A 41 -1.23 4.70 13.46
N LYS A 42 -1.85 5.78 13.04
CA LYS A 42 -3.31 5.98 13.04
C LYS A 42 -4.07 5.45 11.82
N ARG A 43 -3.48 4.55 11.02
CA ARG A 43 -4.10 3.95 9.83
C ARG A 43 -4.02 2.44 9.92
N HIS A 44 -4.83 1.75 9.09
CA HIS A 44 -4.89 0.28 9.01
C HIS A 44 -4.29 -0.23 7.70
N ALA A 45 -4.88 0.11 6.56
CA ALA A 45 -4.51 -0.37 5.24
C ALA A 45 -4.84 0.68 4.15
N PRO A 46 -4.26 1.89 4.21
CA PRO A 46 -4.62 2.96 3.28
C PRO A 46 -4.19 2.63 1.85
N ILE A 47 -4.98 3.09 0.88
CA ILE A 47 -4.60 3.12 -0.52
C ILE A 47 -3.79 4.38 -0.81
N LEU A 48 -2.85 4.30 -1.75
CA LEU A 48 -1.97 5.39 -2.13
C LEU A 48 -2.35 5.85 -3.54
N PHE A 49 -2.86 7.09 -3.67
CA PHE A 49 -3.27 7.67 -4.96
C PHE A 49 -3.49 9.19 -4.82
N PRO A 50 -3.14 10.03 -5.80
CA PRO A 50 -2.58 9.72 -7.12
C PRO A 50 -1.03 9.75 -7.17
N TRP A 51 -0.36 9.62 -6.04
CA TRP A 51 1.08 9.38 -5.94
C TRP A 51 1.42 8.56 -4.71
N THR A 52 2.55 7.84 -4.79
CA THR A 52 3.14 7.11 -3.66
C THR A 52 4.28 7.92 -3.05
N GLY A 53 4.49 7.80 -1.76
CA GLY A 53 5.54 8.53 -1.05
C GLY A 53 5.33 10.05 -1.04
N LYS A 54 6.43 10.79 -0.95
CA LYS A 54 6.42 12.25 -0.88
C LYS A 54 6.60 12.89 -2.26
N LEU A 55 6.05 14.10 -2.42
CA LEU A 55 6.39 15.04 -3.47
C LEU A 55 7.56 15.90 -3.03
N LYS A 56 8.43 16.29 -3.95
CA LYS A 56 9.47 17.28 -3.71
C LYS A 56 8.81 18.60 -3.29
N ASP A 57 9.30 19.20 -2.22
CA ASP A 57 8.75 20.43 -1.62
C ASP A 57 7.25 20.34 -1.29
N GLY A 58 6.68 19.11 -1.17
CA GLY A 58 5.27 18.90 -0.90
C GLY A 58 4.34 19.44 -1.98
N SER A 59 4.79 19.54 -3.23
CA SER A 59 4.01 20.14 -4.32
C SER A 59 4.41 19.59 -5.70
N PHE A 60 3.55 19.88 -6.68
CA PHE A 60 3.84 19.70 -8.11
C PHE A 60 3.24 20.85 -8.90
N THR A 61 3.68 21.02 -10.14
CA THR A 61 3.12 22.01 -11.09
C THR A 61 2.42 21.32 -12.25
N HIS A 62 1.36 21.94 -12.74
CA HIS A 62 0.66 21.54 -13.96
C HIS A 62 -0.02 22.77 -14.56
N GLY A 63 0.18 23.01 -15.87
CA GLY A 63 -0.40 24.15 -16.57
C GLY A 63 -0.01 25.51 -15.96
N GLY A 64 1.18 25.63 -15.38
CA GLY A 64 1.67 26.86 -14.73
C GLY A 64 1.08 27.10 -13.32
N LYS A 65 0.24 26.22 -12.80
CA LYS A 65 -0.31 26.30 -11.44
C LYS A 65 0.39 25.29 -10.52
N THR A 66 0.60 25.69 -9.25
CA THR A 66 1.16 24.83 -8.21
C THR A 66 0.05 24.19 -7.38
N TYR A 67 0.16 22.88 -7.19
CA TYR A 67 -0.72 22.07 -6.35
C TYR A 67 0.07 21.52 -5.17
N LYS A 68 -0.48 21.64 -3.97
CA LYS A 68 0.13 21.09 -2.75
C LYS A 68 -0.40 19.69 -2.47
N GLY A 69 0.48 18.81 -1.97
CA GLY A 69 0.08 17.47 -1.61
C GLY A 69 0.91 16.88 -0.48
N GLY A 70 0.24 16.16 0.39
CA GLY A 70 0.86 15.36 1.45
C GLY A 70 1.49 14.08 0.93
N GLN A 71 2.06 13.32 1.82
CA GLN A 71 2.61 12.00 1.52
C GLN A 71 1.50 11.03 1.09
N HIS A 72 1.73 10.24 0.05
CA HIS A 72 0.86 9.19 -0.47
C HIS A 72 -0.46 9.65 -1.12
N GLY A 73 -0.50 10.87 -1.64
CA GLY A 73 -1.71 11.39 -2.27
C GLY A 73 -2.80 11.74 -1.26
N PHE A 74 -4.05 11.71 -1.71
CA PHE A 74 -5.19 12.15 -0.91
C PHE A 74 -6.36 11.17 -0.92
N ALA A 75 -6.36 10.13 -1.75
CA ALA A 75 -7.51 9.20 -1.84
C ALA A 75 -7.85 8.57 -0.48
N ARG A 76 -6.84 8.35 0.35
CA ARG A 76 -6.98 7.82 1.72
C ARG A 76 -7.57 8.81 2.74
N ASP A 77 -7.76 10.07 2.37
CA ASP A 77 -8.20 11.16 3.25
C ASP A 77 -9.55 11.76 2.81
N VAL A 78 -10.25 11.11 1.89
CA VAL A 78 -11.53 11.58 1.35
C VAL A 78 -12.58 10.46 1.36
N GLU A 79 -13.85 10.86 1.29
CA GLU A 79 -14.96 9.92 1.25
C GLU A 79 -15.09 9.30 -0.14
N HIS A 80 -15.25 7.97 -0.20
CA HIS A 80 -15.55 7.21 -1.41
C HIS A 80 -17.03 6.79 -1.41
N THR A 81 -17.66 6.77 -2.56
CA THR A 81 -19.03 6.31 -2.71
C THR A 81 -19.07 4.78 -2.65
N LEU A 82 -19.86 4.23 -1.72
CA LEU A 82 -20.13 2.79 -1.69
C LEU A 82 -21.07 2.43 -2.83
N LEU A 83 -20.60 1.62 -3.77
CA LEU A 83 -21.39 1.13 -4.92
C LEU A 83 -22.07 -0.19 -4.61
N LYS A 84 -21.37 -1.08 -3.87
CA LYS A 84 -21.83 -2.44 -3.59
C LYS A 84 -21.24 -2.94 -2.27
N ALA A 85 -22.04 -3.67 -1.49
CA ALA A 85 -21.58 -4.47 -0.35
C ALA A 85 -22.53 -5.68 -0.23
N GLU A 86 -22.23 -6.76 -0.93
CA GLU A 86 -23.05 -7.97 -0.93
C GLU A 86 -22.22 -9.22 -1.26
N GLY A 87 -22.64 -10.36 -0.75
CA GLY A 87 -21.94 -11.63 -0.92
C GLY A 87 -20.52 -11.55 -0.33
N ASP A 88 -19.54 -11.79 -1.19
CA ASP A 88 -18.12 -11.76 -0.87
C ASP A 88 -17.41 -10.47 -1.35
N THR A 89 -18.16 -9.45 -1.79
CA THR A 89 -17.61 -8.28 -2.49
C THR A 89 -18.07 -6.95 -1.88
N ILE A 90 -17.11 -6.03 -1.69
CA ILE A 90 -17.34 -4.60 -1.46
C ILE A 90 -16.71 -3.81 -2.61
N GLN A 91 -17.45 -2.86 -3.18
CA GLN A 91 -16.96 -1.96 -4.22
C GLN A 91 -17.23 -0.50 -3.85
N LEU A 92 -16.15 0.32 -3.93
CA LEU A 92 -16.21 1.75 -3.70
C LEU A 92 -15.62 2.50 -4.88
N GLU A 93 -16.02 3.76 -5.03
CA GLU A 93 -15.58 4.63 -6.12
C GLU A 93 -15.25 6.03 -5.61
N LEU A 94 -14.15 6.60 -6.13
CA LEU A 94 -13.82 8.01 -5.99
C LEU A 94 -13.80 8.67 -7.35
N ARG A 95 -14.58 9.74 -7.50
CA ARG A 95 -14.52 10.67 -8.64
C ARG A 95 -14.16 12.05 -8.13
N PRO A 96 -13.29 12.81 -8.82
CA PRO A 96 -12.99 14.17 -8.42
C PRO A 96 -14.20 15.08 -8.67
N ASP A 97 -14.53 15.92 -7.70
CA ASP A 97 -15.37 17.06 -7.91
C ASP A 97 -14.55 18.29 -8.36
N GLU A 98 -15.22 19.39 -8.67
CA GLU A 98 -14.55 20.60 -9.15
C GLU A 98 -13.59 21.21 -8.10
N ALA A 99 -13.91 21.08 -6.81
CA ALA A 99 -13.04 21.57 -5.74
C ALA A 99 -11.75 20.73 -5.65
N MET A 100 -11.87 19.40 -5.75
CA MET A 100 -10.72 18.49 -5.75
C MET A 100 -9.83 18.76 -6.96
N LYS A 101 -10.39 18.96 -8.15
CA LYS A 101 -9.63 19.33 -9.35
C LYS A 101 -8.95 20.69 -9.21
N ALA A 102 -9.63 21.65 -8.65
CA ALA A 102 -9.08 22.99 -8.46
C ALA A 102 -7.96 23.04 -7.42
N GLU A 103 -8.02 22.25 -6.35
CA GLU A 103 -7.14 22.38 -5.19
C GLU A 103 -6.09 21.27 -5.05
N LYS A 104 -6.41 20.05 -5.49
CA LYS A 104 -5.58 18.87 -5.21
C LYS A 104 -4.95 18.25 -6.45
N PHE A 105 -5.76 17.94 -7.49
CA PHE A 105 -5.30 17.16 -8.63
C PHE A 105 -6.16 17.47 -9.87
N PRO A 106 -5.65 18.23 -10.87
CA PRO A 106 -6.45 18.85 -11.93
C PRO A 106 -6.84 17.91 -13.07
N PHE A 107 -7.01 16.63 -12.81
CA PHE A 107 -7.33 15.63 -13.82
C PHE A 107 -8.67 14.95 -13.49
N ASP A 108 -9.40 14.61 -14.55
CA ASP A 108 -10.53 13.70 -14.42
C ASP A 108 -10.03 12.27 -14.26
N PHE A 109 -10.58 11.56 -13.29
CA PHE A 109 -10.30 10.14 -13.06
C PHE A 109 -11.50 9.43 -12.42
N VAL A 110 -11.52 8.11 -12.54
CA VAL A 110 -12.36 7.26 -11.71
C VAL A 110 -11.43 6.26 -11.03
N LEU A 111 -11.38 6.29 -9.71
CA LEU A 111 -10.69 5.28 -8.91
C LEU A 111 -11.73 4.34 -8.29
N THR A 112 -11.69 3.07 -8.67
CA THR A 112 -12.53 2.02 -8.08
C THR A 112 -11.67 1.15 -7.16
N SER A 113 -12.16 0.91 -5.95
CA SER A 113 -11.58 -0.01 -4.98
C SER A 113 -12.54 -1.18 -4.80
N ASN A 114 -12.10 -2.38 -5.17
CA ASN A 114 -12.90 -3.61 -5.10
C ASN A 114 -12.22 -4.63 -4.18
N PHE A 115 -12.93 -5.02 -3.13
CA PHE A 115 -12.51 -6.05 -2.18
C PHE A 115 -13.33 -7.32 -2.41
N ARG A 116 -12.67 -8.47 -2.51
CA ARG A 116 -13.32 -9.78 -2.63
C ARG A 116 -12.65 -10.80 -1.71
N LEU A 117 -13.47 -11.54 -0.98
CA LEU A 117 -13.03 -12.67 -0.16
C LEU A 117 -13.14 -13.98 -0.97
N ASP A 118 -12.05 -14.75 -1.01
CA ASP A 118 -12.00 -16.06 -1.64
C ASP A 118 -11.28 -17.05 -0.73
N GLY A 119 -12.05 -17.88 -0.03
CA GLY A 119 -11.49 -18.73 1.02
C GLY A 119 -10.75 -17.89 2.06
N LYS A 120 -9.48 -18.20 2.29
CA LYS A 120 -8.58 -17.45 3.21
C LYS A 120 -7.86 -16.29 2.54
N THR A 121 -8.25 -15.89 1.35
CA THR A 121 -7.58 -14.83 0.57
C THR A 121 -8.47 -13.60 0.44
N LEU A 122 -7.91 -12.43 0.74
CA LEU A 122 -8.47 -11.14 0.39
C LEU A 122 -7.82 -10.68 -0.92
N HIS A 123 -8.65 -10.43 -1.93
CA HIS A 123 -8.25 -9.73 -3.15
C HIS A 123 -8.70 -8.28 -3.07
N HIS A 124 -7.76 -7.34 -3.11
CA HIS A 124 -8.03 -5.92 -3.19
C HIS A 124 -7.57 -5.40 -4.55
N THR A 125 -8.52 -5.09 -5.44
CA THR A 125 -8.26 -4.58 -6.78
C THR A 125 -8.50 -3.08 -6.81
N LEU A 126 -7.51 -2.32 -7.29
CA LEU A 126 -7.63 -0.91 -7.61
C LEU A 126 -7.68 -0.75 -9.13
N THR A 127 -8.70 -0.05 -9.62
CA THR A 127 -8.86 0.27 -11.04
C THR A 127 -8.90 1.78 -11.21
N VAL A 128 -8.12 2.30 -12.15
CA VAL A 128 -8.12 3.72 -12.54
C VAL A 128 -8.57 3.82 -13.98
N SER A 129 -9.61 4.61 -14.23
CA SER A 129 -10.06 4.96 -15.58
C SER A 129 -9.85 6.45 -15.83
N ASN A 130 -9.51 6.82 -17.05
CA ASN A 130 -9.36 8.18 -17.51
C ASN A 130 -10.55 8.63 -18.37
N PRO A 131 -11.60 9.23 -17.80
CA PRO A 131 -12.72 9.79 -18.56
C PRO A 131 -12.43 11.17 -19.16
N GLY A 132 -11.27 11.75 -18.87
CA GLY A 132 -10.87 13.08 -19.30
C GLY A 132 -10.40 13.15 -20.76
N ALA A 133 -10.06 14.36 -21.20
CA ALA A 133 -9.56 14.63 -22.56
C ALA A 133 -8.02 14.65 -22.65
N GLU A 134 -7.32 14.62 -21.52
CA GLU A 134 -5.86 14.66 -21.45
C GLU A 134 -5.28 13.33 -20.93
N GLU A 135 -3.98 13.11 -21.13
CA GLU A 135 -3.27 11.98 -20.54
C GLU A 135 -3.33 12.06 -19.00
N LEU A 136 -3.81 11.03 -18.36
CA LEU A 136 -3.79 10.89 -16.91
C LEU A 136 -2.52 10.15 -16.47
N ARG A 137 -1.64 10.86 -15.76
CA ARG A 137 -0.44 10.31 -15.14
C ARG A 137 -0.68 10.18 -13.63
N PHE A 138 -0.40 9.03 -13.05
CA PHE A 138 -0.65 8.78 -11.63
C PHE A 138 0.31 7.76 -11.04
N GLY A 139 0.46 7.81 -9.72
CA GLY A 139 1.08 6.78 -8.91
C GLY A 139 0.04 6.10 -8.04
N ILE A 140 0.20 4.79 -7.82
CA ILE A 140 -0.73 4.01 -7.03
C ILE A 140 -0.01 2.90 -6.26
N GLY A 141 -0.54 2.52 -5.09
CA GLY A 141 0.01 1.46 -4.26
C GLY A 141 -0.88 1.09 -3.10
N TYR A 142 -0.50 0.03 -2.41
CA TYR A 142 -1.13 -0.51 -1.21
C TYR A 142 -0.21 -0.29 0.00
N HIS A 143 -0.83 -0.13 1.18
CA HIS A 143 -0.08 0.08 2.42
C HIS A 143 -0.74 -0.66 3.61
N PRO A 144 -1.05 -1.96 3.48
CA PRO A 144 -1.67 -2.71 4.57
C PRO A 144 -0.67 -2.93 5.70
N ALA A 145 -1.14 -2.72 6.94
CA ALA A 145 -0.41 -3.04 8.15
C ALA A 145 -0.98 -4.29 8.81
N PHE A 146 -0.14 -5.25 9.10
CA PHE A 146 -0.48 -6.51 9.70
C PHE A 146 0.00 -6.57 11.14
N GLN A 147 -0.87 -7.01 12.04
CA GLN A 147 -0.54 -7.19 13.44
C GLN A 147 0.63 -8.16 13.63
N VAL A 148 1.66 -7.76 14.34
CA VAL A 148 2.82 -8.58 14.75
C VAL A 148 3.25 -8.13 16.14
N PRO A 149 3.39 -9.06 17.12
CA PRO A 149 3.10 -10.51 17.07
C PRO A 149 1.65 -10.84 16.74
N PHE A 150 1.39 -12.08 16.28
CA PHE A 150 0.05 -12.56 16.00
C PHE A 150 -0.78 -12.78 17.27
N ASP A 151 -0.13 -13.00 18.41
CA ASP A 151 -0.75 -13.16 19.74
C ASP A 151 0.23 -12.76 20.86
N ASP A 152 -0.25 -12.77 22.09
CA ASP A 152 0.51 -12.34 23.27
C ASP A 152 1.55 -13.39 23.76
N SER A 153 1.57 -14.59 23.19
CA SER A 153 2.53 -15.64 23.57
C SER A 153 3.84 -15.61 22.79
N HIS A 154 3.91 -14.76 21.74
CA HIS A 154 5.07 -14.61 20.88
C HIS A 154 5.64 -13.20 20.95
N THR A 155 6.90 -13.07 20.54
CA THR A 155 7.61 -11.80 20.39
C THR A 155 7.93 -11.54 18.91
N VAL A 156 8.37 -10.35 18.58
CA VAL A 156 8.74 -9.96 17.20
C VAL A 156 9.83 -10.88 16.62
N GLU A 157 10.74 -11.36 17.48
CA GLU A 157 11.85 -12.22 17.12
C GLU A 157 11.41 -13.64 16.69
N ASP A 158 10.15 -14.00 16.97
CA ASP A 158 9.56 -15.26 16.51
C ASP A 158 9.06 -15.19 15.05
N TYR A 159 9.14 -14.03 14.42
CA TYR A 159 8.67 -13.78 13.05
C TYR A 159 9.80 -13.43 12.09
N GLU A 160 9.55 -13.69 10.81
CA GLU A 160 10.41 -13.28 9.70
C GLU A 160 9.57 -12.89 8.49
N PHE A 161 10.09 -11.99 7.66
CA PHE A 161 9.65 -11.89 6.27
C PHE A 161 10.28 -13.04 5.48
N ARG A 162 9.49 -13.67 4.61
CA ARG A 162 9.97 -14.76 3.77
C ARG A 162 9.55 -14.55 2.32
N PHE A 163 10.53 -14.67 1.41
CA PHE A 163 10.34 -14.75 -0.02
C PHE A 163 10.12 -16.22 -0.43
N ASP A 164 9.43 -16.48 -1.54
CA ASP A 164 9.26 -17.85 -2.06
C ASP A 164 10.55 -18.44 -2.66
N GLN A 165 11.52 -17.58 -2.97
CA GLN A 165 12.85 -17.95 -3.44
C GLN A 165 13.93 -17.00 -2.88
N PRO A 166 15.24 -17.40 -2.90
CA PRO A 166 16.30 -16.50 -2.48
C PRO A 166 16.36 -15.21 -3.32
N GLU A 167 16.39 -14.07 -2.64
CA GLU A 167 16.39 -12.75 -3.24
C GLU A 167 17.62 -11.90 -2.90
N SER A 168 17.91 -10.97 -3.79
CA SER A 168 18.90 -9.90 -3.59
C SER A 168 18.25 -8.59 -4.01
N PRO A 169 17.28 -8.05 -3.23
CA PRO A 169 16.56 -6.86 -3.61
C PRO A 169 17.49 -5.65 -3.72
N VAL A 170 17.31 -4.85 -4.76
CA VAL A 170 17.92 -3.52 -4.84
C VAL A 170 17.11 -2.61 -3.94
N ILE A 171 17.75 -2.06 -2.91
CA ILE A 171 17.11 -1.07 -2.03
C ILE A 171 17.34 0.31 -2.63
N LEU A 172 16.25 1.01 -2.92
CA LEU A 172 16.28 2.39 -3.39
C LEU A 172 16.43 3.32 -2.18
N ASP A 173 17.46 4.16 -2.21
CA ASP A 173 17.77 5.05 -1.08
C ASP A 173 16.80 6.24 -1.03
N ALA A 174 16.00 6.31 0.03
CA ALA A 174 15.05 7.39 0.33
C ALA A 174 15.52 8.27 1.50
N SER A 175 16.82 8.28 1.83
CA SER A 175 17.39 9.09 2.93
C SER A 175 17.28 10.60 2.74
N GLY A 176 16.83 11.06 1.57
CA GLY A 176 16.49 12.45 1.26
C GLY A 176 15.21 12.95 1.95
N GLY A 177 14.93 12.51 3.18
CA GLY A 177 13.71 12.88 3.91
C GLY A 177 12.45 12.19 3.36
N GLY A 178 12.61 10.99 2.79
CA GLY A 178 11.58 10.22 2.09
C GLY A 178 11.50 10.51 0.59
N LEU A 179 12.44 11.28 0.05
CA LEU A 179 12.67 11.46 -1.38
C LEU A 179 13.82 10.55 -1.84
N LEU A 180 13.72 10.02 -3.05
CA LEU A 180 14.76 9.20 -3.64
C LEU A 180 16.00 10.03 -3.95
N THR A 181 17.17 9.53 -3.54
CA THR A 181 18.47 10.21 -3.77
C THR A 181 19.13 9.84 -5.10
N GLY A 182 18.54 8.91 -5.85
CA GLY A 182 19.15 8.34 -7.05
C GLY A 182 20.19 7.25 -6.74
N LYS A 183 20.47 6.97 -5.45
CA LYS A 183 21.36 5.89 -5.02
C LYS A 183 20.58 4.64 -4.72
N CYS A 184 21.29 3.50 -4.74
CA CYS A 184 20.74 2.22 -4.31
C CYS A 184 21.84 1.36 -3.68
N TYR A 185 21.41 0.35 -2.92
CA TYR A 185 22.32 -0.59 -2.25
C TYR A 185 21.68 -1.96 -2.08
N TYR A 186 22.47 -2.96 -1.67
CA TYR A 186 22.00 -4.29 -1.31
C TYR A 186 22.13 -4.48 0.19
N GLN A 187 20.98 -4.51 0.90
CA GLN A 187 20.94 -4.84 2.32
C GLN A 187 21.03 -6.36 2.53
N TRP A 188 20.37 -7.13 1.68
CA TRP A 188 20.34 -8.58 1.71
C TRP A 188 20.80 -9.13 0.37
N LYS A 189 21.56 -10.24 0.42
CA LYS A 189 22.08 -10.90 -0.79
C LYS A 189 21.82 -12.40 -0.70
N ASN A 190 21.13 -12.93 -1.69
CA ASN A 190 20.77 -14.35 -1.80
C ASN A 190 20.13 -14.90 -0.52
N GLN A 191 19.17 -14.14 0.03
CA GLN A 191 18.47 -14.52 1.26
C GLN A 191 17.00 -14.80 0.97
N GLN A 192 16.47 -15.86 1.56
CA GLN A 192 15.06 -16.21 1.45
C GLN A 192 14.24 -15.66 2.62
N ALA A 193 14.88 -15.31 3.74
CA ALA A 193 14.21 -14.77 4.91
C ALA A 193 14.95 -13.55 5.47
N ILE A 194 14.16 -12.62 6.05
CA ILE A 194 14.63 -11.45 6.79
C ILE A 194 14.04 -11.56 8.18
N GLN A 195 14.89 -11.77 9.19
CA GLN A 195 14.49 -11.83 10.59
C GLN A 195 13.83 -10.52 11.01
N LEU A 196 12.65 -10.56 11.62
CA LEU A 196 12.07 -9.41 12.29
C LEU A 196 12.77 -9.15 13.62
N THR A 197 13.13 -7.91 13.85
CA THR A 197 13.71 -7.42 15.11
C THR A 197 13.12 -6.06 15.46
N ASN A 198 13.18 -5.67 16.71
CA ASN A 198 12.63 -4.39 17.18
C ASN A 198 13.32 -3.15 16.59
N ASP A 199 14.49 -3.31 15.99
CA ASP A 199 15.32 -2.24 15.41
C ASP A 199 15.38 -2.27 13.87
N LEU A 200 14.73 -3.25 13.24
CA LEU A 200 14.79 -3.43 11.77
C LEU A 200 14.44 -2.14 11.00
N PHE A 201 13.49 -1.37 11.51
CA PHE A 201 12.98 -0.15 10.86
C PHE A 201 13.47 1.15 11.51
N ASP A 202 14.52 1.12 12.32
CA ASP A 202 15.09 2.34 12.97
C ASP A 202 15.55 3.40 11.94
N ASN A 203 15.87 2.98 10.72
CA ASN A 203 16.25 3.85 9.60
C ASN A 203 15.14 3.99 8.53
N ASP A 204 13.84 3.86 8.91
CA ASP A 204 12.69 3.93 8.02
C ASP A 204 12.48 2.64 7.19
N SER A 205 11.80 2.76 6.05
CA SER A 205 11.37 1.66 5.18
C SER A 205 12.49 1.14 4.29
N PHE A 206 12.31 -0.10 3.79
CA PHE A 206 13.13 -0.64 2.72
C PHE A 206 12.32 -0.68 1.42
N CYS A 207 12.61 0.23 0.49
CA CYS A 207 12.00 0.26 -0.83
C CYS A 207 12.75 -0.70 -1.77
N MET A 208 12.20 -1.89 -1.94
CA MET A 208 12.79 -2.97 -2.74
C MET A 208 12.34 -2.88 -4.21
N ALA A 209 13.31 -2.97 -5.12
CA ALA A 209 13.08 -3.08 -6.56
C ALA A 209 13.73 -4.36 -7.12
N GLY A 210 13.23 -4.81 -8.28
CA GLY A 210 13.80 -5.95 -8.99
C GLY A 210 13.59 -7.30 -8.32
N LEU A 211 12.55 -7.45 -7.52
CA LEU A 211 12.16 -8.74 -6.93
C LEU A 211 11.77 -9.72 -8.04
N ARG A 212 12.23 -10.95 -7.91
CA ARG A 212 11.86 -12.10 -8.78
C ARG A 212 10.90 -13.03 -8.07
N THR A 213 10.78 -12.91 -6.75
CA THR A 213 9.83 -13.65 -5.93
C THR A 213 8.40 -13.33 -6.37
N ARG A 214 7.54 -14.33 -6.31
CA ARG A 214 6.12 -14.13 -6.51
C ARG A 214 5.44 -13.66 -5.23
N THR A 215 5.89 -14.18 -4.08
CA THR A 215 5.27 -13.89 -2.79
C THR A 215 6.27 -13.37 -1.77
N LEU A 216 5.79 -12.44 -0.95
CA LEU A 216 6.45 -11.99 0.28
C LEU A 216 5.45 -12.12 1.43
N GLY A 217 5.82 -12.82 2.47
CA GLY A 217 4.93 -13.06 3.61
C GLY A 217 5.60 -12.84 4.95
N ILE A 218 4.77 -12.69 5.99
CA ILE A 218 5.14 -12.69 7.40
C ILE A 218 4.88 -14.10 7.90
N TYR A 219 5.90 -14.73 8.46
CA TYR A 219 5.82 -16.11 8.95
C TYR A 219 6.21 -16.16 10.42
N GLU A 220 5.40 -16.85 11.20
CA GLU A 220 5.73 -17.28 12.55
C GLU A 220 6.53 -18.57 12.45
N LYS A 221 7.74 -18.59 13.01
CA LYS A 221 8.73 -19.63 12.72
C LYS A 221 8.33 -21.03 13.19
N ASP A 222 7.75 -21.13 14.39
CA ASP A 222 7.51 -22.41 15.04
C ASP A 222 6.15 -23.05 14.70
N THR A 223 5.16 -22.26 14.33
CA THR A 223 3.79 -22.73 14.07
C THR A 223 3.45 -22.84 12.60
N GLY A 224 4.17 -22.10 11.74
CA GLY A 224 3.85 -21.98 10.33
C GLY A 224 2.66 -21.07 10.02
N ARG A 225 2.06 -20.39 11.02
CA ARG A 225 1.08 -19.33 10.77
C ARG A 225 1.71 -18.24 9.91
N SER A 226 0.95 -17.70 8.99
CA SER A 226 1.51 -16.73 8.04
C SER A 226 0.45 -15.81 7.44
N ILE A 227 0.93 -14.65 6.98
CA ILE A 227 0.20 -13.71 6.12
C ILE A 227 1.06 -13.53 4.87
N VAL A 228 0.54 -13.88 3.69
CA VAL A 228 1.33 -13.95 2.45
C VAL A 228 0.70 -13.07 1.37
N CYS A 229 1.46 -12.08 0.89
CA CYS A 229 1.10 -11.18 -0.19
C CYS A 229 1.65 -11.70 -1.54
N ASP A 230 0.81 -11.75 -2.57
CA ASP A 230 1.27 -11.91 -3.96
C ASP A 230 1.81 -10.54 -4.42
N VAL A 231 3.12 -10.45 -4.58
CA VAL A 231 3.82 -9.23 -5.00
C VAL A 231 4.27 -9.28 -6.46
N ALA A 232 3.93 -10.37 -7.17
CA ALA A 232 4.23 -10.52 -8.58
C ALA A 232 3.53 -9.42 -9.41
N GLY A 233 4.27 -8.82 -10.34
CA GLY A 233 3.74 -7.74 -11.17
C GLY A 233 3.84 -6.34 -10.57
N PHE A 234 4.27 -6.21 -9.31
CA PHE A 234 4.59 -4.92 -8.71
C PHE A 234 6.08 -4.61 -8.92
N PRO A 235 6.41 -3.47 -9.54
CA PRO A 235 7.81 -3.10 -9.77
C PRO A 235 8.55 -2.77 -8.48
N TYR A 236 7.81 -2.36 -7.44
CA TYR A 236 8.35 -2.00 -6.13
C TYR A 236 7.53 -2.62 -5.01
N THR A 237 8.23 -3.08 -3.98
CA THR A 237 7.59 -3.56 -2.74
C THR A 237 8.37 -3.00 -1.55
N LEU A 238 7.66 -2.29 -0.68
CA LEU A 238 8.25 -1.78 0.54
C LEU A 238 7.88 -2.68 1.71
N ILE A 239 8.80 -2.77 2.67
CA ILE A 239 8.52 -3.24 4.02
C ILE A 239 8.78 -2.10 4.99
N TRP A 240 7.89 -1.93 5.95
CA TRP A 240 7.95 -0.82 6.90
C TRP A 240 7.21 -1.14 8.19
N SER A 241 7.57 -0.42 9.25
CA SER A 241 6.79 -0.24 10.46
C SER A 241 7.05 1.14 11.05
N ALA A 242 6.11 1.65 11.85
CA ALA A 242 6.35 2.85 12.64
C ALA A 242 7.38 2.59 13.74
N LEU A 243 8.12 3.63 14.10
CA LEU A 243 9.06 3.59 15.22
C LEU A 243 8.31 3.35 16.52
N SER A 244 8.27 2.11 16.97
CA SER A 244 7.74 1.70 18.28
C SER A 244 8.60 0.57 18.86
N LYS A 245 8.77 0.54 20.16
CA LYS A 245 9.49 -0.54 20.85
C LYS A 245 8.63 -1.02 22.03
N PRO A 246 8.17 -2.27 21.99
CA PRO A 246 8.36 -3.26 20.92
C PRO A 246 7.63 -2.86 19.63
N LEU A 247 8.08 -3.44 18.49
CA LEU A 247 7.40 -3.37 17.22
C LEU A 247 6.04 -4.07 17.33
N ARG A 248 4.97 -3.46 16.78
CA ARG A 248 3.59 -3.92 16.99
C ARG A 248 2.88 -4.30 15.69
N PHE A 249 3.41 -3.94 14.55
CA PHE A 249 2.90 -4.29 13.24
C PHE A 249 4.01 -4.20 12.20
N VAL A 250 3.78 -4.77 11.03
CA VAL A 250 4.61 -4.54 9.85
C VAL A 250 3.74 -4.35 8.61
N CYS A 251 4.22 -3.55 7.67
CA CYS A 251 3.61 -3.37 6.36
C CYS A 251 4.36 -4.17 5.30
N ILE A 252 3.60 -4.72 4.34
CA ILE A 252 4.09 -5.18 3.04
C ILE A 252 3.35 -4.34 2.01
N GLU A 253 4.07 -3.49 1.29
CA GLU A 253 3.51 -2.41 0.50
C GLU A 253 3.88 -2.54 -0.99
N PRO A 254 3.12 -3.28 -1.78
CA PRO A 254 3.34 -3.32 -3.23
C PRO A 254 2.89 -2.01 -3.89
N TRP A 255 3.81 -1.38 -4.65
CA TRP A 255 3.59 -0.10 -5.32
C TRP A 255 3.86 -0.21 -6.83
N ASN A 256 3.08 0.53 -7.63
CA ASN A 256 3.29 0.70 -9.07
C ASN A 256 3.99 2.00 -9.44
N SER A 257 4.44 2.76 -8.44
CA SER A 257 5.15 4.02 -8.62
C SER A 257 6.10 4.29 -7.46
N LEU A 258 6.89 5.35 -7.56
CA LEU A 258 7.89 5.73 -6.57
C LEU A 258 7.60 7.13 -6.00
N PRO A 259 8.17 7.45 -4.82
CA PRO A 259 8.28 8.83 -4.34
C PRO A 259 8.98 9.73 -5.36
N ALA A 260 8.83 11.04 -5.24
CA ALA A 260 9.66 11.97 -5.98
C ALA A 260 11.15 11.80 -5.63
N SER A 261 12.03 12.16 -6.54
CA SER A 261 13.47 12.25 -6.24
C SER A 261 13.83 13.66 -5.73
N VAL A 262 15.02 13.77 -5.15
CA VAL A 262 15.58 15.08 -4.75
C VAL A 262 15.76 16.03 -5.92
N ASP A 263 15.89 15.49 -7.14
CA ASP A 263 16.03 16.24 -8.40
C ASP A 263 14.75 16.23 -9.25
N ASP A 264 13.60 15.86 -8.66
CA ASP A 264 12.32 15.80 -9.40
C ASP A 264 11.99 17.18 -10.01
N PRO A 265 11.59 17.24 -11.30
CA PRO A 265 11.32 18.49 -12.01
C PRO A 265 10.06 19.22 -11.52
N GLN A 266 9.27 18.65 -10.63
CA GLN A 266 7.98 19.14 -10.11
C GLN A 266 6.87 19.26 -11.15
N GLU A 267 7.16 19.38 -12.45
CA GLU A 267 6.12 19.38 -13.48
C GLU A 267 5.51 17.98 -13.61
N TRP A 268 4.18 17.89 -13.41
CA TRP A 268 3.48 16.61 -13.30
C TRP A 268 3.66 15.72 -14.53
N SER A 269 3.63 16.32 -15.72
CA SER A 269 3.82 15.61 -17.00
C SER A 269 5.20 14.99 -17.17
N GLN A 270 6.19 15.45 -16.39
CA GLN A 270 7.58 14.97 -16.44
C GLN A 270 7.90 13.97 -15.32
N ARG A 271 6.93 13.70 -14.44
CA ARG A 271 7.14 12.79 -13.32
C ARG A 271 7.46 11.38 -13.79
N ALA A 272 8.61 10.86 -13.35
CA ALA A 272 9.04 9.48 -13.63
C ALA A 272 8.26 8.46 -12.79
N ALA A 273 8.41 7.16 -13.12
CA ALA A 273 7.86 6.04 -12.39
C ALA A 273 6.37 6.20 -12.02
N ALA A 274 5.56 6.63 -12.98
CA ALA A 274 4.12 6.76 -12.86
C ALA A 274 3.44 5.98 -14.00
N ALA A 275 2.24 5.47 -13.75
CA ALA A 275 1.37 4.95 -14.82
C ALA A 275 0.81 6.11 -15.65
N CYS A 276 0.56 5.85 -16.94
CA CYS A 276 0.00 6.83 -17.87
C CYS A 276 -1.17 6.19 -18.61
N LEU A 277 -2.31 6.90 -18.64
CA LEU A 277 -3.51 6.49 -19.36
C LEU A 277 -3.90 7.55 -20.38
N ALA A 278 -4.00 7.15 -21.65
CA ALA A 278 -4.65 7.97 -22.65
C ALA A 278 -6.14 8.21 -22.29
N PRO A 279 -6.77 9.26 -22.87
CA PRO A 279 -8.22 9.43 -22.77
C PRO A 279 -9.00 8.16 -23.09
N GLY A 280 -9.96 7.81 -22.23
CA GLY A 280 -10.74 6.57 -22.31
C GLY A 280 -10.01 5.30 -21.88
N GLY A 281 -8.72 5.40 -21.48
CA GLY A 281 -7.94 4.26 -21.01
C GLY A 281 -8.33 3.80 -19.60
N GLU A 282 -8.04 2.53 -19.31
CA GLU A 282 -8.23 1.90 -18.00
C GLU A 282 -7.00 1.08 -17.62
N TRP A 283 -6.68 1.05 -16.34
CA TRP A 283 -5.58 0.27 -15.75
C TRP A 283 -6.00 -0.28 -14.40
N SER A 284 -5.58 -1.50 -14.09
CA SER A 284 -5.88 -2.11 -12.80
C SER A 284 -4.72 -2.90 -12.23
N THR A 285 -4.72 -3.05 -10.91
CA THR A 285 -3.80 -3.91 -10.16
C THR A 285 -4.53 -4.57 -9.01
N THR A 286 -4.06 -5.74 -8.59
CA THR A 286 -4.66 -6.49 -7.47
C THR A 286 -3.60 -6.93 -6.51
N LEU A 287 -3.77 -6.59 -5.23
CA LEU A 287 -3.05 -7.22 -4.13
C LEU A 287 -3.88 -8.38 -3.60
N SER A 288 -3.34 -9.59 -3.69
CA SER A 288 -3.92 -10.80 -3.10
C SER A 288 -3.14 -11.15 -1.84
N THR A 289 -3.83 -11.21 -0.71
CA THR A 289 -3.23 -11.55 0.59
C THR A 289 -3.92 -12.78 1.18
N THR A 290 -3.15 -13.83 1.45
CA THR A 290 -3.64 -15.09 2.03
C THR A 290 -3.28 -15.16 3.52
N PHE A 291 -4.26 -15.51 4.34
CA PHE A 291 -4.15 -15.54 5.80
C PHE A 291 -4.23 -16.99 6.33
N ASN A 292 -3.08 -17.53 6.74
CA ASN A 292 -2.94 -18.87 7.30
C ASN A 292 -2.77 -18.77 8.83
N ARG A 293 -3.77 -18.18 9.51
CA ARG A 293 -3.80 -17.99 10.98
C ARG A 293 -5.00 -18.65 11.59
#